data_4b8cb615c72f29ffae09ceb442c913ec
#
_entry.id   4b8cb615c72f29ffae09ceb442c913ec
#
_cell.length_a   1.000
_cell.length_b   1.000
_cell.length_c   1.000
_cell.angle_alpha   90.00
_cell.angle_beta   90.00
_cell.angle_gamma   90.00
#
_symmetry.space_group_name_H-M   'P 1'
#
loop_
_entity.id
_entity.type
_entity.pdbx_description
1 polymer ?
#
loop_
_entity_poly.entity_id
_entity_poly.type
_entity_poly.pdbx_seq_one_letter_code
_entity_poly.pdbx_strand_id
1 'polypeptide(L)'
;MAALFSSCNDFQEINEDPNQVDESKVKPEWFLNASIVGDQMNPEIAERMFILTWNRASRFNRGSGFTIGTDNNDYITRYLSNDYAVKWLNQATKAVQLGEKKVADGEADLYPYYKNVIQMARIWRAYLNSEVSDGFGPIPALDAFSGVPGEYDSVEAIYTFILKELK
;
A
#
# COMPACT_ATOMS: atom_id res chain seq x y z
N MET A 1 -8.33 39.11 46.10
CA MET A 1 -8.79 39.14 44.68
C MET A 1 -8.25 37.90 44.01
N ALA A 2 -9.07 36.82 43.93
CA ALA A 2 -8.69 35.56 43.28
C ALA A 2 -9.19 35.59 41.85
N ALA A 3 -8.28 35.61 40.89
CA ALA A 3 -8.59 35.51 39.47
C ALA A 3 -8.90 34.04 39.15
N LEU A 4 -10.16 33.76 38.85
CA LEU A 4 -10.58 32.48 38.33
C LEU A 4 -10.14 32.41 36.85
N PHE A 5 -9.07 31.67 36.59
CA PHE A 5 -8.75 31.24 35.23
C PHE A 5 -9.73 30.12 34.85
N SER A 6 -10.83 30.50 34.25
CA SER A 6 -11.67 29.55 33.52
C SER A 6 -10.84 29.15 32.27
N SER A 7 -10.11 28.07 32.36
CA SER A 7 -9.48 27.41 31.21
C SER A 7 -10.63 26.81 30.40
N CYS A 8 -10.66 27.09 29.10
CA CYS A 8 -11.60 26.48 28.15
C CYS A 8 -11.43 24.95 28.22
N ASN A 9 -12.37 24.26 28.84
CA ASN A 9 -12.40 22.79 28.85
C ASN A 9 -12.84 22.19 27.48
N ASP A 10 -13.29 23.05 26.59
CA ASP A 10 -13.86 22.65 25.30
C ASP A 10 -12.80 22.49 24.18
N PHE A 11 -11.50 22.54 24.52
CA PHE A 11 -10.44 22.50 23.51
C PHE A 11 -10.37 21.15 22.78
N GLN A 12 -10.78 20.09 23.42
CA GLN A 12 -10.85 18.77 22.78
C GLN A 12 -12.09 18.68 21.84
N GLU A 13 -13.22 19.21 22.27
CA GLU A 13 -14.46 19.22 21.48
C GLU A 13 -14.36 20.15 20.24
N ILE A 14 -13.66 21.28 20.37
CA ILE A 14 -13.42 22.22 19.26
C ILE A 14 -12.42 21.67 18.24
N ASN A 15 -11.49 20.81 18.66
CA ASN A 15 -10.49 20.19 17.80
C ASN A 15 -10.94 18.86 17.16
N GLU A 16 -12.12 18.35 17.49
CA GLU A 16 -12.69 17.21 16.76
C GLU A 16 -13.20 17.71 15.41
N ASP A 17 -12.53 17.32 14.34
CA ASP A 17 -13.00 17.57 12.99
C ASP A 17 -14.31 16.78 12.77
N PRO A 18 -15.45 17.46 12.58
CA PRO A 18 -16.76 16.81 12.40
C PRO A 18 -16.79 15.94 11.13
N ASN A 19 -15.84 16.14 10.22
CA ASN A 19 -15.68 15.32 9.02
C ASN A 19 -14.66 14.19 9.19
N GLN A 20 -14.01 14.09 10.34
CA GLN A 20 -13.08 13.00 10.62
C GLN A 20 -13.87 11.69 10.70
N VAL A 21 -13.51 10.75 9.84
CA VAL A 21 -14.10 9.42 9.88
C VAL A 21 -13.60 8.70 11.13
N ASP A 22 -14.49 8.38 12.04
CA ASP A 22 -14.20 7.57 13.20
C ASP A 22 -13.60 6.23 12.76
N GLU A 23 -12.47 5.84 13.33
CA GLU A 23 -11.77 4.60 12.99
C GLU A 23 -12.69 3.37 13.12
N SER A 24 -13.66 3.40 14.05
CA SER A 24 -14.65 2.34 14.21
C SER A 24 -15.54 2.15 12.98
N LYS A 25 -15.77 3.21 12.18
CA LYS A 25 -16.61 3.19 10.98
C LYS A 25 -15.85 2.82 9.72
N VAL A 26 -14.52 2.82 9.78
CA VAL A 26 -13.69 2.49 8.63
C VAL A 26 -13.73 0.99 8.37
N LYS A 27 -13.89 0.62 7.10
CA LYS A 27 -14.00 -0.78 6.68
C LYS A 27 -12.77 -1.23 5.90
N PRO A 28 -12.28 -2.46 6.11
CA PRO A 28 -11.10 -2.98 5.42
C PRO A 28 -11.22 -2.95 3.91
N GLU A 29 -12.42 -3.22 3.38
CA GLU A 29 -12.68 -3.22 1.94
C GLU A 29 -12.49 -1.86 1.28
N TRP A 30 -12.59 -0.76 2.01
CA TRP A 30 -12.35 0.57 1.45
C TRP A 30 -10.88 0.74 1.06
N PHE A 31 -9.98 0.25 1.88
CA PHE A 31 -8.55 0.27 1.59
C PHE A 31 -8.19 -0.69 0.46
N LEU A 32 -8.75 -1.89 0.47
CA LEU A 32 -8.55 -2.85 -0.61
C LEU A 32 -9.01 -2.29 -1.95
N ASN A 33 -10.21 -1.74 -2.00
CA ASN A 33 -10.76 -1.13 -3.21
C ASN A 33 -9.92 0.07 -3.66
N ALA A 34 -9.48 0.93 -2.73
CA ALA A 34 -8.63 2.07 -3.07
C ALA A 34 -7.30 1.62 -3.69
N SER A 35 -6.72 0.52 -3.20
CA SER A 35 -5.50 -0.06 -3.76
C SER A 35 -5.73 -0.60 -5.18
N ILE A 36 -6.75 -1.44 -5.37
CA ILE A 36 -7.05 -2.08 -6.67
C ILE A 36 -7.42 -1.04 -7.72
N VAL A 37 -8.32 -0.11 -7.38
CA VAL A 37 -8.78 0.92 -8.33
C VAL A 37 -7.64 1.89 -8.66
N GLY A 38 -6.82 2.24 -7.68
CA GLY A 38 -5.66 3.12 -7.88
C GLY A 38 -4.67 2.54 -8.89
N ASP A 39 -4.40 1.23 -8.79
CA ASP A 39 -3.50 0.53 -9.71
C ASP A 39 -4.10 0.43 -11.13
N GLN A 40 -5.30 -0.07 -11.24
CA GLN A 40 -5.91 -0.39 -12.54
C GLN A 40 -6.35 0.83 -13.35
N MET A 41 -6.62 1.95 -12.69
CA MET A 41 -7.18 3.14 -13.33
C MET A 41 -6.15 4.19 -13.72
N ASN A 42 -4.86 3.90 -13.59
CA ASN A 42 -3.81 4.86 -13.94
C ASN A 42 -3.08 4.46 -15.24
N PRO A 43 -3.53 4.95 -16.41
CA PRO A 43 -2.91 4.63 -17.69
C PRO A 43 -1.47 5.14 -17.80
N GLU A 44 -1.11 6.19 -17.08
CA GLU A 44 0.27 6.73 -17.07
C GLU A 44 1.25 5.72 -16.48
N ILE A 45 0.85 4.99 -15.45
CA ILE A 45 1.70 3.96 -14.84
C ILE A 45 1.82 2.76 -15.76
N ALA A 46 0.72 2.29 -16.34
CA ALA A 46 0.75 1.21 -17.32
C ALA A 46 1.67 1.55 -18.50
N GLU A 47 1.58 2.76 -19.05
CA GLU A 47 2.48 3.22 -20.10
C GLU A 47 3.93 3.18 -19.66
N ARG A 48 4.25 3.78 -18.51
CA ARG A 48 5.63 3.93 -18.05
C ARG A 48 6.27 2.62 -17.60
N MET A 49 5.51 1.77 -16.92
CA MET A 49 6.03 0.47 -16.50
C MET A 49 6.12 -0.52 -17.65
N PHE A 50 5.02 -0.77 -18.34
CA PHE A 50 4.98 -1.85 -19.32
C PHE A 50 5.58 -1.42 -20.66
N ILE A 51 5.19 -0.27 -21.19
CA ILE A 51 5.63 0.14 -22.53
C ILE A 51 7.06 0.70 -22.49
N LEU A 52 7.33 1.61 -21.58
CA LEU A 52 8.62 2.31 -21.58
C LEU A 52 9.73 1.56 -20.83
N THR A 53 9.40 0.73 -19.85
CA THR A 53 10.39 0.01 -19.04
C THR A 53 10.47 -1.47 -19.43
N TRP A 54 9.43 -2.25 -19.16
CA TRP A 54 9.47 -3.70 -19.35
C TRP A 54 9.61 -4.13 -20.81
N ASN A 55 8.90 -3.50 -21.74
CA ASN A 55 9.04 -3.82 -23.17
C ASN A 55 10.45 -3.49 -23.71
N ARG A 56 11.13 -2.53 -23.11
CA ARG A 56 12.53 -2.23 -23.47
C ARG A 56 13.50 -3.19 -22.81
N ALA A 57 13.35 -3.46 -21.52
CA ALA A 57 14.17 -4.42 -20.80
C ALA A 57 14.11 -5.81 -21.44
N SER A 58 12.92 -6.23 -21.89
CA SER A 58 12.70 -7.48 -22.62
C SER A 58 13.09 -7.44 -24.09
N ARG A 59 13.54 -6.29 -24.60
CA ARG A 59 13.92 -6.04 -26.00
C ARG A 59 12.78 -6.19 -27.03
N PHE A 60 11.52 -6.14 -26.60
CA PHE A 60 10.37 -6.10 -27.50
C PHE A 60 10.25 -4.77 -28.25
N ASN A 61 10.75 -3.70 -27.68
CA ASN A 61 10.69 -2.37 -28.28
C ASN A 61 12.05 -1.66 -28.22
N ARG A 62 12.43 -0.97 -29.30
CA ARG A 62 13.58 -0.10 -29.38
C ARG A 62 13.11 1.32 -29.64
N GLY A 63 12.83 2.06 -28.57
CA GLY A 63 12.40 3.44 -28.71
C GLY A 63 13.58 4.42 -28.80
N SER A 64 13.46 5.38 -29.72
CA SER A 64 14.27 6.60 -29.70
C SER A 64 13.36 7.74 -29.30
N GLY A 65 13.69 8.49 -28.24
CA GLY A 65 13.04 9.77 -27.98
C GLY A 65 12.49 10.00 -26.58
N PHE A 66 11.86 9.06 -25.93
CA PHE A 66 11.59 9.11 -24.50
C PHE A 66 12.50 8.12 -23.80
N THR A 67 13.72 8.52 -23.62
CA THR A 67 14.73 7.72 -22.94
C THR A 67 14.57 7.88 -21.45
N ILE A 68 13.79 7.00 -20.89
CA ILE A 68 14.03 6.64 -19.52
C ILE A 68 15.06 5.52 -19.63
N GLY A 69 16.32 5.93 -19.49
CA GLY A 69 17.42 5.05 -19.65
C GLY A 69 17.91 4.83 -21.09
N THR A 70 19.19 4.93 -21.28
CA THR A 70 19.85 4.64 -22.56
C THR A 70 20.16 3.17 -22.73
N ASP A 71 20.08 2.39 -21.67
CA ASP A 71 20.27 0.95 -21.66
C ASP A 71 19.20 0.20 -20.86
N ASN A 72 19.26 -1.13 -20.86
CA ASN A 72 18.22 -1.98 -20.29
C ASN A 72 18.14 -1.95 -18.75
N ASN A 73 18.91 -1.12 -18.07
CA ASN A 73 19.07 -1.10 -16.62
C ASN A 73 18.54 0.18 -15.96
N ASP A 74 18.00 1.12 -16.73
CA ASP A 74 17.49 2.36 -16.18
C ASP A 74 16.01 2.25 -15.80
N TYR A 75 15.72 2.39 -14.52
CA TYR A 75 14.38 2.28 -13.95
C TYR A 75 13.76 3.65 -13.70
N ILE A 76 12.44 3.72 -13.89
CA ILE A 76 11.65 4.86 -13.43
C ILE A 76 11.28 4.64 -11.96
N THR A 77 12.17 5.02 -11.08
CA THR A 77 12.01 4.83 -9.65
C THR A 77 10.79 5.56 -9.07
N ARG A 78 10.45 6.74 -9.61
CA ARG A 78 9.40 7.60 -9.06
C ARG A 78 8.02 6.95 -9.07
N TYR A 79 7.63 6.29 -10.14
CA TYR A 79 6.29 5.69 -10.24
C TYR A 79 6.17 4.42 -9.44
N LEU A 80 7.19 3.57 -9.48
CA LEU A 80 7.21 2.35 -8.67
C LEU A 80 7.28 2.67 -7.17
N SER A 81 8.11 3.63 -6.75
CA SER A 81 8.23 3.96 -5.33
C SER A 81 7.01 4.70 -4.78
N ASN A 82 6.50 5.71 -5.48
CA ASN A 82 5.43 6.55 -4.95
C ASN A 82 4.05 5.92 -5.10
N ASP A 83 3.75 5.33 -6.24
CA ASP A 83 2.41 4.84 -6.51
C ASP A 83 2.24 3.38 -6.08
N TYR A 84 3.16 2.49 -6.47
CA TYR A 84 3.10 1.09 -6.03
C TYR A 84 3.37 0.93 -4.54
N ALA A 85 4.55 1.34 -4.08
CA ALA A 85 4.94 1.09 -2.70
C ALA A 85 4.14 1.97 -1.73
N VAL A 86 4.13 3.31 -1.94
CA VAL A 86 3.56 4.21 -0.95
C VAL A 86 2.03 4.20 -0.97
N LYS A 87 1.40 4.22 -2.15
CA LYS A 87 -0.06 4.28 -2.21
C LYS A 87 -0.70 2.90 -2.13
N TRP A 88 -0.44 2.04 -3.10
CA TRP A 88 -1.20 0.79 -3.26
C TRP A 88 -0.82 -0.27 -2.26
N LEU A 89 0.48 -0.52 -2.06
CA LEU A 89 0.96 -1.48 -1.08
C LEU A 89 0.60 -1.07 0.36
N ASN A 90 0.68 0.23 0.68
CA ASN A 90 0.22 0.76 1.95
C ASN A 90 -1.28 0.52 2.16
N GLN A 91 -2.11 0.81 1.16
CA GLN A 91 -3.56 0.58 1.25
C GLN A 91 -3.87 -0.92 1.42
N ALA A 92 -3.24 -1.80 0.64
CA ALA A 92 -3.41 -3.23 0.78
C ALA A 92 -2.98 -3.74 2.17
N THR A 93 -1.87 -3.22 2.70
CA THR A 93 -1.38 -3.55 4.05
C THR A 93 -2.34 -3.07 5.12
N LYS A 94 -2.88 -1.85 5.00
CA LYS A 94 -3.90 -1.33 5.93
C LYS A 94 -5.19 -2.15 5.87
N ALA A 95 -5.60 -2.63 4.70
CA ALA A 95 -6.76 -3.51 4.58
C ALA A 95 -6.57 -4.80 5.40
N VAL A 96 -5.39 -5.41 5.35
CA VAL A 96 -5.06 -6.60 6.16
C VAL A 96 -5.07 -6.27 7.65
N GLN A 97 -4.31 -5.25 8.06
CA GLN A 97 -4.16 -4.86 9.47
C GLN A 97 -5.50 -4.51 10.12
N LEU A 98 -6.30 -3.68 9.45
CA LEU A 98 -7.62 -3.30 9.95
C LEU A 98 -8.57 -4.49 9.98
N GLY A 99 -8.54 -5.34 8.95
CA GLY A 99 -9.38 -6.54 8.91
C GLY A 99 -9.04 -7.51 10.04
N GLU A 100 -7.76 -7.77 10.27
CA GLU A 100 -7.31 -8.63 11.39
C GLU A 100 -7.70 -8.05 12.75
N LYS A 101 -7.57 -6.73 12.94
CA LYS A 101 -8.02 -6.04 14.15
C LYS A 101 -9.51 -6.25 14.37
N LYS A 102 -10.34 -5.98 13.36
CA LYS A 102 -11.81 -6.14 13.47
C LYS A 102 -12.24 -7.58 13.74
N VAL A 103 -11.53 -8.56 13.18
CA VAL A 103 -11.78 -9.98 13.50
C VAL A 103 -11.39 -10.29 14.94
N ALA A 104 -10.27 -9.75 15.43
CA ALA A 104 -9.84 -9.92 16.81
C ALA A 104 -10.80 -9.25 17.82
N ASP A 105 -11.38 -8.12 17.44
CA ASP A 105 -12.38 -7.40 18.24
C ASP A 105 -13.79 -8.06 18.21
N GLY A 106 -13.95 -9.19 17.51
CA GLY A 106 -15.20 -9.96 17.45
C GLY A 106 -16.18 -9.48 16.36
N GLU A 107 -15.83 -8.49 15.57
CA GLU A 107 -16.71 -7.98 14.49
C GLU A 107 -16.97 -9.02 13.38
N ALA A 108 -16.15 -10.07 13.29
CA ALA A 108 -16.36 -11.15 12.32
C ALA A 108 -17.65 -11.95 12.56
N ASP A 109 -18.22 -11.90 13.76
CA ASP A 109 -19.52 -12.52 14.06
C ASP A 109 -20.68 -11.75 13.40
N LEU A 110 -20.52 -10.42 13.29
CA LEU A 110 -21.47 -9.53 12.60
C LEU A 110 -21.17 -9.43 11.10
N TYR A 111 -19.90 -9.48 10.74
CA TYR A 111 -19.41 -9.33 9.37
C TYR A 111 -18.49 -10.49 8.97
N PRO A 112 -19.01 -11.72 8.75
CA PRO A 112 -18.18 -12.90 8.43
C PRO A 112 -17.33 -12.73 7.19
N TYR A 113 -17.74 -11.86 6.27
CA TYR A 113 -17.00 -11.56 5.03
C TYR A 113 -15.65 -10.86 5.27
N TYR A 114 -15.40 -10.29 6.44
CA TYR A 114 -14.10 -9.68 6.75
C TYR A 114 -12.96 -10.69 6.62
N LYS A 115 -13.18 -11.95 6.96
CA LYS A 115 -12.17 -13.00 6.77
C LYS A 115 -11.78 -13.16 5.30
N ASN A 116 -12.77 -13.05 4.40
CA ASN A 116 -12.52 -13.13 2.97
C ASN A 116 -11.82 -11.85 2.45
N VAL A 117 -12.20 -10.67 2.93
CA VAL A 117 -11.54 -9.41 2.58
C VAL A 117 -10.07 -9.43 2.96
N ILE A 118 -9.73 -9.97 4.15
CA ILE A 118 -8.34 -10.14 4.58
C ILE A 118 -7.58 -11.02 3.59
N GLN A 119 -8.13 -12.17 3.18
CA GLN A 119 -7.45 -13.06 2.24
C GLN A 119 -7.29 -12.40 0.86
N MET A 120 -8.30 -11.71 0.37
CA MET A 120 -8.19 -10.94 -0.88
C MET A 120 -7.11 -9.86 -0.79
N ALA A 121 -7.05 -9.14 0.33
CA ALA A 121 -6.03 -8.12 0.55
C ALA A 121 -4.62 -8.72 0.66
N ARG A 122 -4.46 -9.90 1.26
CA ARG A 122 -3.19 -10.63 1.32
C ARG A 122 -2.73 -11.07 -0.08
N ILE A 123 -3.62 -11.63 -0.89
CA ILE A 123 -3.33 -12.01 -2.28
C ILE A 123 -2.89 -10.77 -3.08
N TRP A 124 -3.62 -9.68 -2.96
CA TRP A 124 -3.31 -8.43 -3.64
C TRP A 124 -1.98 -7.82 -3.18
N ARG A 125 -1.72 -7.83 -1.87
CA ARG A 125 -0.45 -7.39 -1.29
C ARG A 125 0.73 -8.24 -1.77
N ALA A 126 0.54 -9.56 -1.88
CA ALA A 126 1.56 -10.47 -2.41
C ALA A 126 1.90 -10.13 -3.87
N TYR A 127 0.89 -9.86 -4.70
CA TYR A 127 1.07 -9.40 -6.08
C TYR A 127 1.86 -8.08 -6.13
N LEU A 128 1.46 -7.06 -5.37
CA LEU A 128 2.15 -5.77 -5.36
C LEU A 128 3.60 -5.90 -4.89
N ASN A 129 3.88 -6.72 -3.87
CA ASN A 129 5.25 -6.98 -3.42
C ASN A 129 6.09 -7.65 -4.51
N SER A 130 5.52 -8.58 -5.29
CA SER A 130 6.24 -9.20 -6.40
C SER A 130 6.60 -8.18 -7.48
N GLU A 131 5.64 -7.34 -7.89
CA GLU A 131 5.86 -6.30 -8.89
C GLU A 131 6.98 -5.32 -8.50
N VAL A 132 6.96 -4.87 -7.23
CA VAL A 132 7.99 -3.94 -6.74
C VAL A 132 9.34 -4.64 -6.60
N SER A 133 9.38 -5.86 -6.07
CA SER A 133 10.63 -6.61 -5.90
C SER A 133 11.26 -7.01 -7.24
N ASP A 134 10.43 -7.36 -8.24
CA ASP A 134 10.92 -7.66 -9.60
C ASP A 134 11.54 -6.44 -10.27
N GLY A 135 11.00 -5.25 -9.95
CA GLY A 135 11.52 -3.99 -10.48
C GLY A 135 12.79 -3.50 -9.79
N PHE A 136 12.89 -3.64 -8.47
CA PHE A 136 13.94 -3.04 -7.66
C PHE A 136 14.89 -4.03 -6.97
N GLY A 137 14.54 -5.32 -6.91
CA GLY A 137 15.24 -6.29 -6.09
C GLY A 137 14.87 -6.18 -4.61
N PRO A 138 15.86 -5.99 -3.70
CA PRO A 138 15.60 -5.79 -2.28
C PRO A 138 14.75 -4.55 -2.00
N ILE A 139 13.70 -4.70 -1.20
CA ILE A 139 12.81 -3.63 -0.74
C ILE A 139 12.43 -3.84 0.73
N PRO A 140 12.02 -2.81 1.48
CA PRO A 140 11.42 -2.99 2.79
C PRO A 140 9.99 -3.52 2.61
N ALA A 141 9.77 -4.82 2.80
CA ALA A 141 8.50 -5.49 2.57
C ALA A 141 7.89 -6.07 3.86
N LEU A 142 8.68 -6.74 4.68
CA LEU A 142 8.17 -7.50 5.83
C LEU A 142 7.60 -6.60 6.91
N ASP A 143 8.33 -5.53 7.24
CA ASP A 143 7.94 -4.54 8.25
C ASP A 143 7.46 -3.23 7.62
N ALA A 144 7.10 -3.26 6.34
CA ALA A 144 6.60 -2.09 5.64
C ALA A 144 5.37 -1.51 6.35
N PHE A 145 5.36 -0.18 6.47
CA PHE A 145 4.27 0.59 7.08
C PHE A 145 4.02 0.33 8.57
N SER A 146 5.02 -0.20 9.29
CA SER A 146 4.99 -0.35 10.75
C SER A 146 5.09 0.99 11.50
N GLY A 147 5.42 2.08 10.81
CA GLY A 147 5.68 3.40 11.39
C GLY A 147 7.15 3.61 11.80
N VAL A 148 7.98 2.60 11.65
CA VAL A 148 9.43 2.67 11.89
C VAL A 148 10.14 2.41 10.56
N PRO A 149 11.20 3.18 10.21
CA PRO A 149 12.00 2.88 9.03
C PRO A 149 12.59 1.47 9.12
N GLY A 150 12.22 0.61 8.16
CA GLY A 150 12.72 -0.76 8.06
C GLY A 150 14.03 -0.86 7.26
N GLU A 151 14.73 -1.96 7.42
CA GLU A 151 15.83 -2.34 6.55
C GLU A 151 15.31 -2.89 5.21
N TYR A 152 16.20 -3.04 4.24
CA TYR A 152 15.87 -3.69 2.97
C TYR A 152 15.89 -5.21 3.16
N ASP A 153 14.77 -5.83 2.89
CA ASP A 153 14.65 -7.29 2.87
C ASP A 153 15.28 -7.87 1.61
N SER A 154 15.92 -9.02 1.72
CA SER A 154 16.42 -9.72 0.54
C SER A 154 15.27 -10.23 -0.34
N VAL A 155 15.52 -10.38 -1.64
CA VAL A 155 14.53 -10.95 -2.58
C VAL A 155 14.02 -12.31 -2.11
N GLU A 156 14.91 -13.15 -1.56
CA GLU A 156 14.53 -14.46 -0.99
C GLU A 156 13.55 -14.31 0.18
N ALA A 157 13.79 -13.35 1.09
CA ALA A 157 12.91 -13.10 2.23
C ALA A 157 11.53 -12.59 1.75
N ILE A 158 11.53 -11.70 0.77
CA ILE A 158 10.29 -11.14 0.17
C ILE A 158 9.46 -12.26 -0.47
N TYR A 159 10.06 -13.10 -1.29
CA TYR A 159 9.34 -14.20 -1.94
C TYR A 159 8.90 -15.28 -0.95
N THR A 160 9.65 -15.52 0.10
CA THR A 160 9.22 -16.38 1.22
C THR A 160 7.97 -15.81 1.91
N PHE A 161 7.96 -14.50 2.14
CA PHE A 161 6.79 -13.79 2.67
C PHE A 161 5.58 -13.90 1.72
N ILE A 162 5.77 -13.61 0.42
CA ILE A 162 4.73 -13.73 -0.62
C ILE A 162 4.11 -15.14 -0.61
N LEU A 163 4.93 -16.19 -0.63
CA LEU A 163 4.44 -17.56 -0.59
C LEU A 163 3.69 -17.91 0.69
N LYS A 164 4.07 -17.29 1.81
CA LYS A 164 3.35 -17.45 3.08
C LYS A 164 1.99 -16.75 3.07
N GLU A 165 1.89 -15.58 2.41
CA GLU A 165 0.64 -14.86 2.25
C GLU A 165 -0.38 -15.63 1.39
N LEU A 166 0.09 -16.43 0.43
CA LEU A 166 -0.73 -17.19 -0.51
C LEU A 166 -1.15 -18.59 0.01
N LYS A 167 -0.69 -19.00 1.18
CA LYS A 167 -1.10 -20.24 1.85
C LYS A 167 -2.32 -20.03 2.73
#